data_554330ad47dd02999ac596b755f0e0c9
#
_entry.id   554330ad47dd02999ac596b755f0e0c9
#
_cell.length_a   1.000
_cell.length_b   1.000
_cell.length_c   1.000
_cell.angle_alpha   90.00
_cell.angle_beta   90.00
_cell.angle_gamma   90.00
#
_symmetry.space_group_name_H-M   'P 1'
#
loop_
_entity.id
_entity.type
_entity.pdbx_description
1 polymer ?
#
loop_
_entity_poly.entity_id
_entity_poly.type
_entity_poly.pdbx_seq_one_letter_code
_entity_poly.pdbx_strand_id
1 'polypeptide(L)'
;MVTRERAQALYEGAIELVQHDGYFVPDKLDRTLKYNRRYNAYGVCNAKVKMSTKELVYADVCLSKYFVDNNGTTDAQVFNTLVHEVLHACFPGEGHKGGWKAAAERISRLHNNLDITRCARYTDANNKNVLPDAPKRQAHITYVMSCSTCGRTWQWHRANKYTKNGALCPVCNNKLNLVVNHD
;
A
#
# COMPACT_ATOMS: atom_id res chain seq x y z
N MET A 1 0.76 21.25 6.70
CA MET A 1 1.04 19.96 7.40
C MET A 1 -0.12 19.66 8.34
N VAL A 2 -0.67 18.48 8.26
CA VAL A 2 -1.76 18.03 9.13
C VAL A 2 -1.14 17.40 10.39
N THR A 3 -1.53 17.83 11.60
CA THR A 3 -1.02 17.20 12.83
C THR A 3 -1.64 15.82 13.03
N ARG A 4 -1.03 14.98 13.87
CA ARG A 4 -1.56 13.64 14.15
C ARG A 4 -2.88 13.68 14.90
N GLU A 5 -3.02 14.63 15.82
CA GLU A 5 -4.26 14.89 16.57
C GLU A 5 -5.37 15.32 15.58
N ARG A 6 -5.05 16.19 14.63
CA ARG A 6 -5.98 16.59 13.58
C ARG A 6 -6.36 15.41 12.68
N ALA A 7 -5.41 14.59 12.27
CA ALA A 7 -5.68 13.40 11.47
C ALA A 7 -6.55 12.38 12.21
N GLN A 8 -6.38 12.22 13.54
CA GLN A 8 -7.23 11.38 14.37
C GLN A 8 -8.67 11.93 14.42
N ALA A 9 -8.86 13.24 14.62
CA ALA A 9 -10.17 13.86 14.58
C ALA A 9 -10.87 13.72 13.22
N LEU A 10 -10.10 13.84 12.13
CA LEU A 10 -10.60 13.58 10.77
C LEU A 10 -10.99 12.11 10.56
N TYR A 11 -10.30 11.18 11.21
CA TYR A 11 -10.64 9.76 11.16
C TYR A 11 -11.97 9.45 11.86
N GLU A 12 -12.18 10.03 13.03
CA GLU A 12 -13.44 9.93 13.75
C GLU A 12 -14.60 10.51 12.92
N GLY A 13 -14.40 11.71 12.34
CA GLY A 13 -15.38 12.31 11.44
C GLY A 13 -15.64 11.50 10.17
N ALA A 14 -14.64 10.80 9.63
CA ALA A 14 -14.84 9.91 8.47
C ALA A 14 -15.70 8.68 8.82
N ILE A 15 -15.51 8.13 10.02
CA ILE A 15 -16.34 7.04 10.54
C ILE A 15 -17.78 7.51 10.73
N GLU A 16 -17.98 8.66 11.37
CA GLU A 16 -19.30 9.26 11.59
C GLU A 16 -20.03 9.55 10.26
N LEU A 17 -19.33 10.11 9.26
CA LEU A 17 -19.89 10.37 7.95
C LEU A 17 -20.40 9.08 7.30
N VAL A 18 -19.57 8.04 7.28
CA VAL A 18 -19.91 6.75 6.67
C VAL A 18 -21.11 6.11 7.37
N GLN A 19 -21.19 6.21 8.70
CA GLN A 19 -22.35 5.74 9.47
C GLN A 19 -23.60 6.57 9.21
N HIS A 20 -23.48 7.90 9.15
CA HIS A 20 -24.59 8.82 8.85
C HIS A 20 -25.19 8.56 7.47
N ASP A 21 -24.37 8.22 6.49
CA ASP A 21 -24.80 7.88 5.13
C ASP A 21 -25.41 6.47 5.02
N GLY A 22 -25.58 5.78 6.14
CA GLY A 22 -26.30 4.51 6.26
C GLY A 22 -25.44 3.27 6.05
N TYR A 23 -24.11 3.37 6.08
CA TYR A 23 -23.24 2.20 6.01
C TYR A 23 -22.87 1.68 7.38
N PHE A 24 -22.87 0.35 7.51
CA PHE A 24 -22.46 -0.30 8.75
C PHE A 24 -20.93 -0.27 8.87
N VAL A 25 -20.43 0.50 9.83
CA VAL A 25 -19.00 0.48 10.20
C VAL A 25 -18.81 -0.58 11.28
N PRO A 26 -17.99 -1.62 11.02
CA PRO A 26 -17.83 -2.72 11.97
C PRO A 26 -17.21 -2.30 13.32
N ASP A 27 -17.72 -2.86 14.42
CA ASP A 27 -17.12 -2.68 15.77
C ASP A 27 -15.68 -3.21 15.86
N LYS A 28 -15.29 -4.08 14.93
CA LYS A 28 -13.93 -4.63 14.80
C LYS A 28 -12.92 -3.68 14.14
N LEU A 29 -13.39 -2.50 13.69
CA LEU A 29 -12.51 -1.44 13.21
C LEU A 29 -11.84 -0.74 14.40
N ASP A 30 -10.49 -0.78 14.43
CA ASP A 30 -9.71 -0.03 15.41
C ASP A 30 -9.96 1.47 15.25
N ARG A 31 -10.41 2.13 16.31
CA ARG A 31 -10.71 3.57 16.32
C ARG A 31 -9.46 4.44 16.43
N THR A 32 -8.30 3.83 16.64
CA THR A 32 -7.02 4.52 16.71
C THR A 32 -6.35 4.52 15.34
N LEU A 33 -6.15 5.72 14.78
CA LEU A 33 -5.47 5.89 13.50
C LEU A 33 -3.99 5.50 13.63
N LYS A 34 -3.51 4.65 12.74
CA LYS A 34 -2.12 4.20 12.69
C LYS A 34 -1.33 4.87 11.57
N TYR A 35 -0.01 4.75 11.63
CA TYR A 35 0.90 5.36 10.65
C TYR A 35 1.92 4.33 10.13
N ASN A 36 2.18 4.37 8.83
CA ASN A 36 3.18 3.55 8.18
C ASN A 36 4.16 4.39 7.35
N ARG A 37 5.15 3.75 6.72
CA ARG A 37 6.17 4.41 5.87
C ARG A 37 6.00 4.02 4.40
N ARG A 38 4.78 3.95 3.89
CA ARG A 38 4.53 3.63 2.47
C ARG A 38 4.74 4.86 1.60
N TYR A 39 5.42 4.66 0.46
CA TYR A 39 5.63 5.67 -0.58
C TYR A 39 4.60 5.59 -1.70
N ASN A 40 3.86 4.50 -1.80
CA ASN A 40 2.98 4.19 -2.92
C ASN A 40 1.49 4.17 -2.55
N ALA A 41 1.15 4.59 -1.34
CA ALA A 41 -0.23 4.70 -0.88
C ALA A 41 -0.35 5.78 0.19
N TYR A 42 -1.39 6.59 0.11
CA TYR A 42 -1.72 7.64 1.10
C TYR A 42 -2.27 7.02 2.37
N GLY A 43 -3.15 6.04 2.22
CA GLY A 43 -3.74 5.24 3.28
C GLY A 43 -3.77 3.76 2.95
N VAL A 44 -4.12 2.95 3.94
CA VAL A 44 -4.41 1.53 3.78
C VAL A 44 -5.30 1.04 4.93
N CYS A 45 -6.36 0.32 4.59
CA CYS A 45 -7.12 -0.48 5.54
C CYS A 45 -6.55 -1.91 5.56
N ASN A 46 -6.04 -2.34 6.71
CA ASN A 46 -5.62 -3.72 6.94
C ASN A 46 -6.81 -4.47 7.53
N ALA A 47 -7.50 -5.24 6.71
CA ALA A 47 -8.64 -6.05 7.14
C ALA A 47 -8.27 -7.53 7.19
N LYS A 48 -8.52 -8.18 8.32
CA LYS A 48 -8.41 -9.62 8.50
C LYS A 48 -9.80 -10.24 8.52
N VAL A 49 -10.07 -11.12 7.57
CA VAL A 49 -11.34 -11.83 7.45
C VAL A 49 -11.16 -13.33 7.69
N LYS A 50 -12.17 -13.96 8.26
CA LYS A 50 -12.25 -15.40 8.39
C LYS A 50 -12.60 -16.00 7.03
N MET A 51 -11.71 -16.82 6.48
CA MET A 51 -11.85 -17.32 5.11
C MET A 51 -13.14 -18.11 4.86
N SER A 52 -13.62 -18.87 5.87
CA SER A 52 -14.82 -19.72 5.78
C SER A 52 -16.13 -18.92 5.74
N THR A 53 -16.24 -17.85 6.54
CA THR A 53 -17.48 -17.06 6.72
C THR A 53 -17.43 -15.70 6.06
N LYS A 54 -16.25 -15.26 5.60
CA LYS A 54 -15.98 -13.88 5.13
C LYS A 54 -16.22 -12.79 6.18
N GLU A 55 -16.37 -13.20 7.43
CA GLU A 55 -16.59 -12.30 8.55
C GLU A 55 -15.33 -11.53 8.89
N LEU A 56 -15.46 -10.23 9.15
CA LEU A 56 -14.35 -9.39 9.60
C LEU A 56 -13.95 -9.77 11.03
N VAL A 57 -12.68 -10.10 11.22
CA VAL A 57 -12.09 -10.40 12.53
C VAL A 57 -11.50 -9.15 13.16
N TYR A 58 -10.87 -8.31 12.34
CA TYR A 58 -10.19 -7.10 12.76
C TYR A 58 -9.92 -6.23 11.54
N ALA A 59 -9.98 -4.92 11.73
CA ALA A 59 -9.48 -3.94 10.77
C ALA A 59 -8.77 -2.80 11.47
N ASP A 60 -7.77 -2.22 10.83
CA ASP A 60 -7.19 -0.93 11.18
C ASP A 60 -6.95 -0.07 9.95
N VAL A 61 -6.96 1.24 10.16
CA VAL A 61 -6.61 2.22 9.14
C VAL A 61 -5.25 2.82 9.46
N CYS A 62 -4.36 2.81 8.46
CA CYS A 62 -3.05 3.43 8.55
C CYS A 62 -2.92 4.52 7.48
N LEU A 63 -2.43 5.70 7.84
CA LEU A 63 -1.97 6.70 6.88
C LEU A 63 -0.46 6.60 6.66
N SER A 64 -0.02 6.96 5.47
CA SER A 64 1.40 7.18 5.23
C SER A 64 1.88 8.39 6.01
N LYS A 65 2.93 8.24 6.82
CA LYS A 65 3.54 9.37 7.52
C LYS A 65 4.06 10.43 6.55
N TYR A 66 4.56 10.01 5.37
CA TYR A 66 5.03 10.93 4.34
C TYR A 66 3.90 11.78 3.75
N PHE A 67 2.67 11.26 3.77
CA PHE A 67 1.48 11.99 3.38
C PHE A 67 1.09 13.02 4.44
N VAL A 68 0.99 12.60 5.69
CA VAL A 68 0.55 13.47 6.80
C VAL A 68 1.60 14.55 7.12
N ASP A 69 2.88 14.17 7.11
CA ASP A 69 4.00 15.07 7.44
C ASP A 69 4.35 16.04 6.27
N ASN A 70 3.69 15.92 5.10
CA ASN A 70 3.93 16.80 3.96
C ASN A 70 3.21 18.15 4.13
N ASN A 71 3.95 19.25 3.94
CA ASN A 71 3.39 20.60 4.06
C ASN A 71 2.32 20.94 3.00
N GLY A 72 2.31 20.25 1.87
CA GLY A 72 1.30 20.40 0.80
C GLY A 72 0.04 19.59 1.03
N THR A 73 -0.02 18.73 2.06
CA THR A 73 -1.19 17.92 2.37
C THR A 73 -2.23 18.75 3.12
N THR A 74 -3.48 18.68 2.66
CA THR A 74 -4.63 19.40 3.25
C THR A 74 -5.51 18.44 4.08
N ASP A 75 -6.30 19.01 5.00
CA ASP A 75 -7.33 18.27 5.75
C ASP A 75 -8.31 17.54 4.82
N ALA A 76 -8.72 18.18 3.72
CA ALA A 76 -9.65 17.59 2.76
C ALA A 76 -9.06 16.33 2.08
N GLN A 77 -7.78 16.36 1.73
CA GLN A 77 -7.09 15.19 1.15
C GLN A 77 -6.97 14.04 2.16
N VAL A 78 -6.64 14.36 3.42
CA VAL A 78 -6.58 13.37 4.50
C VAL A 78 -7.97 12.79 4.76
N PHE A 79 -9.00 13.63 4.86
CA PHE A 79 -10.37 13.20 5.10
C PHE A 79 -10.89 12.28 3.98
N ASN A 80 -10.67 12.66 2.72
CA ASN A 80 -11.01 11.85 1.55
C ASN A 80 -10.36 10.46 1.60
N THR A 81 -9.06 10.43 1.93
CA THR A 81 -8.33 9.16 2.11
C THR A 81 -8.92 8.32 3.24
N LEU A 82 -9.26 8.95 4.37
CA LEU A 82 -9.80 8.25 5.53
C LEU A 82 -11.19 7.66 5.25
N VAL A 83 -12.08 8.39 4.56
CA VAL A 83 -13.38 7.86 4.12
C VAL A 83 -13.18 6.65 3.19
N HIS A 84 -12.23 6.74 2.24
CA HIS A 84 -11.86 5.63 1.36
C HIS A 84 -11.45 4.38 2.15
N GLU A 85 -10.58 4.52 3.15
CA GLU A 85 -10.09 3.40 3.96
C GLU A 85 -11.16 2.84 4.92
N VAL A 86 -12.03 3.69 5.48
CA VAL A 86 -13.18 3.25 6.29
C VAL A 86 -14.14 2.39 5.45
N LEU A 87 -14.39 2.77 4.21
CA LEU A 87 -15.21 1.96 3.30
C LEU A 87 -14.61 0.57 3.05
N HIS A 88 -13.29 0.43 3.01
CA HIS A 88 -12.67 -0.90 2.93
C HIS A 88 -12.95 -1.78 4.15
N ALA A 89 -13.11 -1.18 5.34
CA ALA A 89 -13.55 -1.93 6.53
C ALA A 89 -15.02 -2.33 6.47
N CYS A 90 -15.89 -1.50 5.83
CA CYS A 90 -17.31 -1.81 5.64
C CYS A 90 -17.52 -2.93 4.60
N PHE A 91 -16.64 -3.04 3.61
CA PHE A 91 -16.71 -4.01 2.50
C PHE A 91 -15.45 -4.88 2.41
N PRO A 92 -15.15 -5.68 3.43
CA PRO A 92 -13.91 -6.43 3.50
C PRO A 92 -13.78 -7.46 2.38
N GLY A 93 -12.64 -7.43 1.68
CA GLY A 93 -12.35 -8.35 0.58
C GLY A 93 -12.90 -7.98 -0.80
N GLU A 94 -13.72 -6.93 -0.93
CA GLU A 94 -14.26 -6.49 -2.23
C GLU A 94 -13.25 -5.67 -3.06
N GLY A 95 -12.23 -5.14 -2.43
CA GLY A 95 -11.32 -4.17 -3.06
C GLY A 95 -12.09 -2.91 -3.47
N HIS A 96 -11.91 -2.45 -4.72
CA HIS A 96 -12.60 -1.26 -5.25
C HIS A 96 -13.75 -1.64 -6.19
N LYS A 97 -14.49 -2.69 -5.87
CA LYS A 97 -15.61 -3.23 -6.66
C LYS A 97 -16.87 -3.36 -5.79
N GLY A 98 -17.94 -3.85 -6.37
CA GLY A 98 -19.16 -4.20 -5.64
C GLY A 98 -19.70 -3.09 -4.75
N GLY A 99 -19.98 -3.43 -3.50
CA GLY A 99 -20.53 -2.53 -2.50
C GLY A 99 -19.61 -1.35 -2.19
N TRP A 100 -18.29 -1.57 -2.13
CA TRP A 100 -17.32 -0.49 -1.94
C TRP A 100 -17.47 0.61 -3.01
N LYS A 101 -17.50 0.21 -4.30
CA LYS A 101 -17.61 1.17 -5.41
C LYS A 101 -18.93 1.95 -5.36
N ALA A 102 -20.04 1.24 -5.14
CA ALA A 102 -21.37 1.87 -5.03
C ALA A 102 -21.44 2.87 -3.88
N ALA A 103 -20.84 2.53 -2.73
CA ALA A 103 -20.77 3.41 -1.56
C ALA A 103 -19.92 4.66 -1.83
N ALA A 104 -18.73 4.48 -2.40
CA ALA A 104 -17.82 5.58 -2.76
C ALA A 104 -18.48 6.58 -3.72
N GLU A 105 -19.12 6.08 -4.79
CA GLU A 105 -19.85 6.90 -5.77
C GLU A 105 -21.05 7.61 -5.14
N ARG A 106 -21.78 6.96 -4.22
CA ARG A 106 -22.93 7.57 -3.53
C ARG A 106 -22.47 8.67 -2.59
N ILE A 107 -21.45 8.42 -1.74
CA ILE A 107 -20.94 9.42 -0.79
C ILE A 107 -20.38 10.63 -1.57
N SER A 108 -19.61 10.41 -2.64
CA SER A 108 -19.10 11.52 -3.47
C SER A 108 -20.22 12.35 -4.10
N ARG A 109 -21.38 11.77 -4.42
CA ARG A 109 -22.53 12.54 -4.93
C ARG A 109 -23.28 13.31 -3.84
N LEU A 110 -23.36 12.77 -2.63
CA LEU A 110 -24.04 13.42 -1.52
C LEU A 110 -23.24 14.58 -0.92
N HIS A 111 -21.92 14.48 -1.02
CA HIS A 111 -20.98 15.44 -0.43
C HIS A 111 -20.07 16.03 -1.53
N ASN A 112 -20.44 17.18 -2.09
CA ASN A 112 -19.76 17.84 -3.23
C ASN A 112 -18.27 18.15 -3.02
N ASN A 113 -17.80 18.11 -1.79
CA ASN A 113 -16.40 18.33 -1.40
C ASN A 113 -15.58 17.05 -1.27
N LEU A 114 -16.20 15.89 -1.52
CA LEU A 114 -15.55 14.58 -1.47
C LEU A 114 -15.45 13.96 -2.87
N ASP A 115 -14.26 13.47 -3.19
CA ASP A 115 -13.98 12.70 -4.41
C ASP A 115 -13.30 11.38 -4.03
N ILE A 116 -14.12 10.40 -3.70
CA ILE A 116 -13.66 9.08 -3.22
C ILE A 116 -13.42 8.18 -4.43
N THR A 117 -12.21 8.23 -4.96
CA THR A 117 -11.80 7.45 -6.12
C THR A 117 -10.90 6.28 -5.75
N ARG A 118 -10.81 5.30 -6.64
CA ARG A 118 -9.91 4.14 -6.50
C ARG A 118 -8.44 4.55 -6.35
N CYS A 119 -8.02 5.58 -7.07
CA CYS A 119 -6.63 6.01 -7.16
C CYS A 119 -6.58 7.54 -7.08
N ALA A 120 -6.67 8.09 -5.89
CA ALA A 120 -6.42 9.51 -5.69
C ALA A 120 -4.96 9.86 -6.07
N ARG A 121 -4.77 11.02 -6.68
CA ARG A 121 -3.45 11.61 -6.90
C ARG A 121 -3.47 13.01 -6.32
N TYR A 122 -2.80 13.18 -5.20
CA TYR A 122 -2.71 14.48 -4.56
C TYR A 122 -1.40 15.15 -4.93
N THR A 123 -1.50 16.40 -5.33
CA THR A 123 -0.36 17.25 -5.65
C THR A 123 -0.34 18.45 -4.71
N ASP A 124 0.86 18.97 -4.43
CA ASP A 124 1.06 20.25 -3.74
C ASP A 124 0.81 21.43 -4.68
N ALA A 125 0.99 22.64 -4.17
CA ALA A 125 0.84 23.88 -4.95
C ALA A 125 1.78 23.99 -6.17
N ASN A 126 2.83 23.16 -6.24
CA ASN A 126 3.79 23.10 -7.35
C ASN A 126 3.53 21.90 -8.29
N ASN A 127 2.35 21.27 -8.23
CA ASN A 127 1.99 20.06 -8.98
C ASN A 127 2.91 18.86 -8.72
N LYS A 128 3.65 18.84 -7.60
CA LYS A 128 4.41 17.68 -7.16
C LYS A 128 3.51 16.75 -6.36
N ASN A 129 3.70 15.43 -6.55
CA ASN A 129 3.04 14.43 -5.72
C ASN A 129 3.40 14.66 -4.24
N VAL A 130 2.41 14.68 -3.36
CA VAL A 130 2.62 14.84 -1.92
C VAL A 130 3.31 13.63 -1.25
N LEU A 131 3.31 12.46 -1.92
CA LEU A 131 4.18 11.35 -1.51
C LEU A 131 5.55 11.50 -2.17
N PRO A 132 6.65 11.32 -1.41
CA PRO A 132 7.98 11.32 -1.99
C PRO A 132 8.18 10.09 -2.87
N ASP A 133 9.10 10.19 -3.81
CA ASP A 133 9.53 9.03 -4.58
C ASP A 133 10.08 7.95 -3.66
N ALA A 134 9.70 6.71 -3.94
CA ALA A 134 10.28 5.58 -3.22
C ALA A 134 11.80 5.55 -3.46
N PRO A 135 12.61 5.36 -2.41
CA PRO A 135 14.04 5.22 -2.58
C PRO A 135 14.32 4.10 -3.57
N LYS A 136 15.08 4.39 -4.60
CA LYS A 136 15.54 3.37 -5.55
C LYS A 136 16.25 2.30 -4.76
N ARG A 137 15.67 1.10 -4.70
CA ARG A 137 16.38 -0.04 -4.11
C ARG A 137 17.63 -0.25 -4.95
N GLN A 138 18.80 -0.10 -4.35
CA GLN A 138 20.00 -0.63 -4.93
C GLN A 138 19.77 -2.13 -5.12
N ALA A 139 19.94 -2.60 -6.35
CA ALA A 139 19.78 -4.01 -6.63
C ALA A 139 20.99 -4.73 -6.02
N HIS A 140 20.81 -5.31 -4.84
CA HIS A 140 21.81 -6.19 -4.26
C HIS A 140 21.90 -7.45 -5.09
N ILE A 141 23.00 -7.60 -5.79
CA ILE A 141 23.34 -8.83 -6.52
C ILE A 141 23.97 -9.77 -5.48
N THR A 142 23.17 -10.71 -5.01
CA THR A 142 23.61 -11.64 -3.96
C THR A 142 24.31 -12.89 -4.55
N TYR A 143 23.97 -13.26 -5.78
CA TYR A 143 24.46 -14.49 -6.42
C TYR A 143 24.94 -14.20 -7.84
N VAL A 144 26.19 -14.50 -8.13
CA VAL A 144 26.77 -14.42 -9.47
C VAL A 144 27.25 -15.81 -9.86
N MET A 145 26.79 -16.31 -10.99
CA MET A 145 27.31 -17.55 -11.57
C MET A 145 28.07 -17.22 -12.85
N SER A 146 29.30 -17.73 -13.00
CA SER A 146 30.16 -17.51 -14.14
C SER A 146 30.60 -18.82 -14.78
N CYS A 147 30.74 -18.81 -16.09
CA CYS A 147 31.33 -19.91 -16.84
C CYS A 147 32.80 -19.60 -17.09
N SER A 148 33.69 -20.43 -16.57
CA SER A 148 35.14 -20.30 -16.80
C SER A 148 35.54 -20.53 -18.25
N THR A 149 34.74 -21.25 -19.04
CA THR A 149 35.05 -21.61 -20.42
C THR A 149 34.64 -20.53 -21.42
N CYS A 150 33.44 -19.92 -21.29
CA CYS A 150 32.96 -18.93 -22.25
C CYS A 150 32.83 -17.51 -21.66
N GLY A 151 33.22 -17.30 -20.40
CA GLY A 151 33.20 -15.99 -19.71
C GLY A 151 31.82 -15.42 -19.40
N ARG A 152 30.74 -16.08 -19.80
CA ARG A 152 29.39 -15.56 -19.53
C ARG A 152 29.03 -15.60 -18.05
N THR A 153 28.28 -14.59 -17.62
CA THR A 153 27.83 -14.44 -16.23
C THR A 153 26.33 -14.29 -16.17
N TRP A 154 25.74 -14.78 -15.06
CA TRP A 154 24.32 -14.61 -14.70
C TRP A 154 24.24 -14.12 -13.27
N GLN A 155 23.24 -13.26 -13.00
CA GLN A 155 23.10 -12.61 -11.70
C GLN A 155 21.66 -12.76 -11.18
N TRP A 156 21.52 -13.01 -9.88
CA TRP A 156 20.23 -13.12 -9.19
C TRP A 156 20.28 -12.40 -7.84
N HIS A 157 19.16 -11.80 -7.47
CA HIS A 157 19.02 -11.12 -6.17
C HIS A 157 18.55 -12.07 -5.05
N ARG A 158 18.17 -13.30 -5.41
CA ARG A 158 17.68 -14.31 -4.44
C ARG A 158 18.20 -15.68 -4.84
N ALA A 159 18.41 -16.52 -3.80
CA ALA A 159 18.71 -17.92 -4.04
C ALA A 159 17.59 -18.60 -4.85
N ASN A 160 17.96 -19.38 -5.83
CA ASN A 160 17.05 -20.18 -6.65
C ASN A 160 17.60 -21.60 -6.82
N LYS A 161 16.90 -22.46 -7.58
CA LYS A 161 17.30 -23.86 -7.75
C LYS A 161 18.71 -24.01 -8.38
N TYR A 162 19.12 -23.09 -9.22
CA TYR A 162 20.44 -23.13 -9.89
C TYR A 162 21.54 -22.73 -8.92
N THR A 163 21.31 -21.70 -8.11
CA THR A 163 22.28 -21.26 -7.09
C THR A 163 22.43 -22.25 -5.95
N LYS A 164 21.42 -23.08 -5.66
CA LYS A 164 21.46 -24.10 -4.61
C LYS A 164 22.08 -25.42 -5.07
N ASN A 165 21.73 -25.84 -6.30
CA ASN A 165 22.08 -27.19 -6.80
C ASN A 165 23.20 -27.15 -7.86
N GLY A 166 23.70 -25.95 -8.20
CA GLY A 166 24.59 -25.75 -9.32
C GLY A 166 23.83 -25.73 -10.65
N ALA A 167 24.50 -25.28 -11.70
CA ALA A 167 23.95 -25.25 -13.05
C ALA A 167 25.04 -25.51 -14.11
N LEU A 168 24.61 -25.93 -15.26
CA LEU A 168 25.46 -26.00 -16.47
C LEU A 168 25.26 -24.73 -17.30
N CYS A 169 26.32 -24.30 -17.94
CA CYS A 169 26.30 -23.20 -18.90
C CYS A 169 25.41 -23.56 -20.10
N PRO A 170 24.37 -22.77 -20.42
CA PRO A 170 23.47 -23.07 -21.53
C PRO A 170 24.17 -22.93 -22.92
N VAL A 171 25.42 -22.43 -22.97
CA VAL A 171 26.17 -22.20 -24.21
C VAL A 171 27.17 -23.29 -24.45
N CYS A 172 27.97 -23.67 -23.45
CA CYS A 172 29.07 -24.65 -23.62
C CYS A 172 28.90 -25.89 -22.73
N ASN A 173 27.80 -26.01 -22.01
CA ASN A 173 27.42 -27.12 -21.15
C ASN A 173 28.41 -27.43 -19.99
N ASN A 174 29.33 -26.51 -19.69
CA ASN A 174 30.26 -26.64 -18.58
C ASN A 174 29.63 -26.17 -17.26
N LYS A 175 30.14 -26.70 -16.15
CA LYS A 175 29.65 -26.33 -14.81
C LYS A 175 29.92 -24.85 -14.54
N LEU A 176 28.90 -24.16 -14.00
CA LEU A 176 29.01 -22.77 -13.60
C LEU A 176 29.61 -22.66 -12.20
N ASN A 177 30.49 -21.67 -12.00
CA ASN A 177 31.04 -21.31 -10.71
C ASN A 177 30.13 -20.28 -10.03
N LEU A 178 29.71 -20.54 -8.79
CA LEU A 178 28.90 -19.64 -7.98
C LEU A 178 29.79 -18.77 -7.10
N VAL A 179 29.60 -17.45 -7.16
CA VAL A 179 30.12 -16.48 -6.21
C VAL A 179 28.94 -15.88 -5.46
N VAL A 180 28.98 -15.92 -4.15
CA VAL A 180 27.98 -15.28 -3.28
C VAL A 180 28.61 -14.03 -2.72
N ASN A 181 28.06 -12.86 -3.06
CA ASN A 181 28.47 -11.60 -2.45
C ASN A 181 27.67 -11.44 -1.16
N HIS A 182 28.37 -11.47 -0.05
CA HIS A 182 27.87 -11.08 1.27
C HIS A 182 28.33 -9.64 1.50
N ASP A 183 27.35 -8.71 1.53
CA ASP A 183 27.58 -7.35 2.06
C ASP A 183 27.30 -7.32 3.53
#